data_bf4926ac9202126011a0896c0ee79f60
#
_entry.id   bf4926ac9202126011a0896c0ee79f60
#
_cell.length_a   1.000
_cell.length_b   1.000
_cell.length_c   1.000
_cell.angle_alpha   90.00
_cell.angle_beta   90.00
_cell.angle_gamma   90.00
#
_symmetry.space_group_name_H-M   'P 1'
#
loop_
_entity.id
_entity.type
_entity.pdbx_description
1 polymer ?
#
loop_
_entity_poly.entity_id
_entity_poly.type
_entity_poly.pdbx_seq_one_letter_code
_entity_poly.pdbx_strand_id
1 'polypeptide(L)'
;MKNKIIAGLIFIVPLAIYAAISHFGGNVQNEAVAADGRPAVYIFSSPMCGECKRFAPVADEVKELYKDKIDVIKINATNSDASVQEKVKKYNVYLVPTSVFTDKNGHEVSRAEGAISKEEFCQKADKLL
;
A
#
# COMPACT_ATOMS: atom_id res chain seq x y z
N MET A 1 -4.55 11.28 -55.02
CA MET A 1 -4.22 10.06 -54.25
C MET A 1 -3.32 10.34 -53.05
N LYS A 2 -2.38 11.24 -53.09
CA LYS A 2 -1.49 11.54 -51.96
C LYS A 2 -2.19 12.14 -50.74
N ASN A 3 -3.23 12.95 -50.91
CA ASN A 3 -3.95 13.61 -49.82
C ASN A 3 -4.86 12.68 -48.99
N LYS A 4 -5.32 11.57 -49.58
CA LYS A 4 -6.17 10.58 -48.86
C LYS A 4 -5.36 9.70 -47.93
N ILE A 5 -4.10 9.46 -48.25
CA ILE A 5 -3.16 8.68 -47.44
C ILE A 5 -2.73 9.50 -46.22
N ILE A 6 -2.50 10.81 -46.41
CA ILE A 6 -2.11 11.74 -45.34
C ILE A 6 -3.23 11.91 -44.33
N ALA A 7 -4.48 12.02 -44.78
CA ALA A 7 -5.66 12.13 -43.89
C ALA A 7 -5.85 10.88 -43.02
N GLY A 8 -5.61 9.68 -43.57
CA GLY A 8 -5.66 8.44 -42.79
C GLY A 8 -4.55 8.34 -41.72
N LEU A 9 -3.35 8.81 -42.05
CA LEU A 9 -2.22 8.81 -41.12
C LEU A 9 -2.43 9.73 -39.90
N ILE A 10 -3.12 10.86 -40.09
CA ILE A 10 -3.39 11.84 -39.02
C ILE A 10 -4.31 11.24 -37.92
N PHE A 11 -5.19 10.31 -38.30
CA PHE A 11 -6.10 9.67 -37.34
C PHE A 11 -5.53 8.38 -36.71
N ILE A 12 -4.66 7.66 -37.43
CA ILE A 12 -4.09 6.38 -36.96
C ILE A 12 -2.95 6.62 -35.94
N VAL A 13 -2.14 7.66 -36.15
CA VAL A 13 -1.00 7.95 -35.26
C VAL A 13 -1.44 8.29 -33.83
N PRO A 14 -2.41 9.20 -33.58
CA PRO A 14 -2.86 9.48 -32.22
C PRO A 14 -3.56 8.28 -31.56
N LEU A 15 -4.26 7.45 -32.35
CA LEU A 15 -4.88 6.23 -31.83
C LEU A 15 -3.85 5.19 -31.40
N ALA A 16 -2.78 5.02 -32.18
CA ALA A 16 -1.68 4.13 -31.87
C ALA A 16 -0.89 4.62 -30.63
N ILE A 17 -0.70 5.93 -30.48
CA ILE A 17 -0.06 6.53 -29.31
C ILE A 17 -0.95 6.35 -28.08
N TYR A 18 -2.25 6.54 -28.21
CA TYR A 18 -3.19 6.33 -27.10
C TYR A 18 -3.21 4.85 -26.65
N ALA A 19 -3.23 3.91 -27.58
CA ALA A 19 -3.14 2.49 -27.29
C ALA A 19 -1.79 2.12 -26.64
N ALA A 20 -0.68 2.69 -27.11
CA ALA A 20 0.64 2.49 -26.52
C ALA A 20 0.72 3.04 -25.09
N ILE A 21 0.15 4.21 -24.81
CA ILE A 21 0.10 4.80 -23.47
C ILE A 21 -0.79 3.98 -22.54
N SER A 22 -1.90 3.44 -23.02
CA SER A 22 -2.79 2.59 -22.24
C SER A 22 -2.19 1.21 -21.92
N HIS A 23 -1.28 0.69 -22.77
CA HIS A 23 -0.52 -0.52 -22.52
C HIS A 23 0.78 -0.31 -21.76
N PHE A 24 1.33 0.90 -21.81
CA PHE A 24 2.49 1.33 -21.03
C PHE A 24 2.12 2.15 -19.81
N GLY A 25 0.85 2.12 -19.42
CA GLY A 25 0.40 2.57 -18.10
C GLY A 25 1.24 1.84 -17.07
N GLY A 26 2.33 2.50 -16.67
CA GLY A 26 3.39 1.92 -15.89
C GLY A 26 2.81 1.21 -14.68
N ASN A 27 3.36 0.07 -14.38
CA ASN A 27 3.43 -0.47 -13.05
C ASN A 27 4.03 0.62 -12.14
N VAL A 28 3.22 1.60 -11.77
CA VAL A 28 3.44 2.30 -10.53
C VAL A 28 3.17 1.23 -9.49
N GLN A 29 4.22 0.57 -9.07
CA GLN A 29 4.20 -0.27 -7.90
C GLN A 29 3.91 0.67 -6.72
N ASN A 30 2.65 1.06 -6.60
CA ASN A 30 2.10 1.50 -5.34
C ASN A 30 2.04 0.24 -4.47
N GLU A 31 3.10 -0.03 -3.74
CA GLU A 31 3.16 -1.02 -2.68
C GLU A 31 2.22 -0.63 -1.53
N ALA A 32 0.95 -0.42 -1.78
CA ALA A 32 0.05 -0.04 -0.71
C ALA A 32 -1.41 -0.39 -1.01
N VAL A 33 -1.65 -1.35 -1.88
CA VAL A 33 -3.00 -1.89 -2.03
C VAL A 33 -2.98 -3.30 -1.45
N ALA A 34 -3.72 -3.49 -0.36
CA ALA A 34 -4.06 -4.84 0.08
C ALA A 34 -4.65 -5.59 -1.11
N ALA A 35 -4.19 -6.79 -1.38
CA ALA A 35 -4.76 -7.63 -2.43
C ALA A 35 -6.26 -7.77 -2.15
N ASP A 36 -7.09 -7.55 -3.18
CA ASP A 36 -8.54 -7.63 -3.06
C ASP A 36 -8.96 -8.93 -2.36
N GLY A 37 -9.70 -8.79 -1.27
CA GLY A 37 -10.30 -9.90 -0.54
C GLY A 37 -9.45 -10.51 0.58
N ARG A 38 -8.33 -9.88 0.97
CA ARG A 38 -7.52 -10.32 2.12
C ARG A 38 -7.50 -9.26 3.21
N PRO A 39 -7.48 -9.67 4.49
CA PRO A 39 -7.20 -8.74 5.57
C PRO A 39 -5.81 -8.12 5.42
N ALA A 40 -5.63 -6.92 5.93
CA ALA A 40 -4.35 -6.21 5.87
C ALA A 40 -3.96 -5.58 7.20
N VAL A 41 -2.66 -5.47 7.43
CA VAL A 41 -2.10 -4.67 8.51
C VAL A 41 -1.20 -3.61 7.91
N TYR A 42 -1.55 -2.36 8.13
CA TYR A 42 -0.74 -1.22 7.71
C TYR A 42 0.16 -0.77 8.86
N ILE A 43 1.46 -0.86 8.67
CA ILE A 43 2.46 -0.42 9.65
C ILE A 43 3.01 0.92 9.19
N PHE A 44 2.55 1.99 9.83
CA PHE A 44 3.03 3.35 9.59
C PHE A 44 4.30 3.61 10.39
N SER A 45 5.34 4.02 9.74
CA SER A 45 6.65 4.28 10.33
C SER A 45 7.31 5.52 9.73
N SER A 46 8.43 5.93 10.31
CA SER A 46 9.25 7.03 9.81
C SER A 46 10.73 6.66 9.91
N PRO A 47 11.57 7.06 8.95
CA PRO A 47 13.02 6.83 9.02
C PRO A 47 13.70 7.49 10.21
N MET A 48 13.12 8.56 10.74
CA MET A 48 13.66 9.34 11.87
C MET A 48 13.18 8.84 13.25
N CYS A 49 12.32 7.82 13.27
CA CYS A 49 11.70 7.31 14.48
C CYS A 49 12.52 6.16 15.09
N GLY A 50 13.05 6.35 16.31
CA GLY A 50 13.82 5.32 17.02
C GLY A 50 12.99 4.09 17.40
N GLU A 51 11.75 4.28 17.85
CA GLU A 51 10.81 3.18 18.14
C GLU A 51 10.47 2.35 16.88
N CYS A 52 10.34 3.03 15.73
CA CYS A 52 10.12 2.35 14.45
C CYS A 52 11.29 1.45 14.08
N LYS A 53 12.51 1.88 14.34
CA LYS A 53 13.72 1.07 14.11
C LYS A 53 13.77 -0.17 15.02
N ARG A 54 13.35 -0.02 16.27
CA ARG A 54 13.25 -1.14 17.21
C ARG A 54 12.13 -2.11 16.82
N PHE A 55 11.04 -1.62 16.28
CA PHE A 55 9.91 -2.43 15.83
C PHE A 55 10.15 -3.10 14.47
N ALA A 56 11.04 -2.58 13.64
CA ALA A 56 11.28 -3.10 12.29
C ALA A 56 11.57 -4.60 12.21
N PRO A 57 12.41 -5.22 13.07
CA PRO A 57 12.62 -6.67 13.07
C PRO A 57 11.35 -7.46 13.34
N VAL A 58 10.52 -7.00 14.28
CA VAL A 58 9.22 -7.62 14.58
C VAL A 58 8.28 -7.51 13.37
N ALA A 59 8.23 -6.35 12.74
CA ALA A 59 7.42 -6.11 11.54
C ALA A 59 7.83 -7.04 10.39
N ASP A 60 9.12 -7.26 10.18
CA ASP A 60 9.63 -8.16 9.14
C ASP A 60 9.28 -9.62 9.45
N GLU A 61 9.41 -10.02 10.69
CA GLU A 61 9.10 -11.38 11.14
C GLU A 61 7.60 -11.70 11.00
N VAL A 62 6.72 -10.80 11.43
CA VAL A 62 5.27 -10.99 11.30
C VAL A 62 4.80 -10.91 9.84
N LYS A 63 5.44 -10.10 9.02
CA LYS A 63 5.17 -10.06 7.58
C LYS A 63 5.41 -11.43 6.94
N GLU A 64 6.52 -12.07 7.28
CA GLU A 64 6.85 -13.42 6.78
C GLU A 64 5.88 -14.49 7.33
N LEU A 65 5.54 -14.38 8.62
CA LEU A 65 4.65 -15.33 9.29
C LEU A 65 3.24 -15.35 8.69
N TYR A 66 2.70 -14.19 8.31
CA TYR A 66 1.34 -14.04 7.82
C TYR A 66 1.22 -13.86 6.30
N LYS A 67 2.29 -13.96 5.55
CA LYS A 67 2.35 -13.66 4.10
C LYS A 67 1.26 -14.30 3.25
N ASP A 68 0.79 -15.50 3.62
CA ASP A 68 -0.22 -16.25 2.85
C ASP A 68 -1.67 -15.95 3.31
N LYS A 69 -1.84 -15.24 4.42
CA LYS A 69 -3.15 -15.02 5.07
C LYS A 69 -3.50 -13.54 5.18
N ILE A 70 -2.54 -12.71 5.52
CA ILE A 70 -2.70 -11.29 5.80
C ILE A 70 -1.64 -10.51 5.05
N ASP A 71 -2.03 -9.43 4.40
CA ASP A 71 -1.10 -8.51 3.76
C ASP A 71 -0.53 -7.55 4.82
N VAL A 72 0.73 -7.72 5.16
CA VAL A 72 1.44 -6.81 6.07
C VAL A 72 2.19 -5.78 5.23
N ILE A 73 1.72 -4.54 5.26
CA ILE A 73 2.18 -3.45 4.40
C ILE A 73 2.86 -2.38 5.25
N LYS A 74 4.15 -2.16 5.00
CA LYS A 74 4.91 -1.10 5.65
C LYS A 74 4.75 0.20 4.87
N ILE A 75 4.41 1.28 5.56
CA ILE A 75 4.19 2.60 4.97
C ILE A 75 5.09 3.61 5.66
N ASN A 76 5.87 4.35 4.88
CA ASN A 76 6.56 5.53 5.38
C ASN A 76 5.58 6.71 5.45
N ALA A 77 5.11 7.02 6.67
CA ALA A 77 4.11 8.07 6.91
C ALA A 77 4.61 9.48 6.56
N THR A 78 5.92 9.67 6.40
CA THR A 78 6.51 10.96 6.00
C THR A 78 6.60 11.14 4.49
N ASN A 79 6.25 10.11 3.72
CA ASN A 79 6.20 10.22 2.27
C ASN A 79 5.04 11.15 1.86
N SER A 80 5.32 12.11 0.97
CA SER A 80 4.36 13.10 0.49
C SER A 80 3.43 12.59 -0.60
N ASP A 81 3.56 11.34 -1.02
CA ASP A 81 2.67 10.74 -2.02
C ASP A 81 1.21 10.82 -1.58
N ALA A 82 0.34 11.23 -2.51
CA ALA A 82 -1.09 11.42 -2.23
C ALA A 82 -1.74 10.14 -1.70
N SER A 83 -1.38 8.97 -2.20
CA SER A 83 -1.89 7.66 -1.75
C SER A 83 -1.49 7.33 -0.31
N VAL A 84 -0.28 7.72 0.11
CA VAL A 84 0.19 7.57 1.49
C VAL A 84 -0.55 8.51 2.41
N GLN A 85 -0.64 9.79 2.03
CA GLN A 85 -1.32 10.81 2.83
C GLN A 85 -2.82 10.53 2.97
N GLU A 86 -3.46 9.97 1.96
CA GLU A 86 -4.84 9.50 2.04
C GLU A 86 -5.01 8.41 3.11
N LYS A 87 -4.11 7.43 3.16
CA LYS A 87 -4.14 6.38 4.20
C LYS A 87 -3.86 6.91 5.59
N VAL A 88 -2.90 7.82 5.73
CA VAL A 88 -2.61 8.50 7.00
C VAL A 88 -3.85 9.21 7.53
N LYS A 89 -4.59 9.91 6.67
CA LYS A 89 -5.86 10.58 7.00
C LYS A 89 -6.99 9.60 7.26
N LYS A 90 -7.16 8.61 6.39
CA LYS A 90 -8.23 7.60 6.50
C LYS A 90 -8.19 6.88 7.84
N TYR A 91 -7.01 6.50 8.31
CA TYR A 91 -6.84 5.78 9.56
C TYR A 91 -6.47 6.68 10.75
N ASN A 92 -6.51 8.00 10.58
CA ASN A 92 -6.20 8.97 11.63
C ASN A 92 -4.88 8.67 12.34
N VAL A 93 -3.80 8.53 11.58
CA VAL A 93 -2.48 8.21 12.11
C VAL A 93 -1.80 9.49 12.60
N TYR A 94 -1.57 9.61 13.91
CA TYR A 94 -0.97 10.80 14.53
C TYR A 94 0.43 10.56 15.07
N LEU A 95 0.80 9.32 15.27
CA LEU A 95 2.12 8.94 15.77
C LEU A 95 2.64 7.69 15.05
N VAL A 96 3.94 7.47 15.14
CA VAL A 96 4.61 6.31 14.57
C VAL A 96 5.49 5.65 15.66
N PRO A 97 5.67 4.32 15.62
CA PRO A 97 4.97 3.39 14.73
C PRO A 97 3.49 3.20 15.13
N THR A 98 2.62 3.07 14.16
CA THR A 98 1.23 2.67 14.35
C THR A 98 0.89 1.52 13.43
N SER A 99 0.36 0.45 13.99
CA SER A 99 -0.11 -0.71 13.22
C SER A 99 -1.64 -0.70 13.21
N VAL A 100 -2.23 -0.60 12.02
CA VAL A 100 -3.69 -0.60 11.81
C VAL A 100 -4.10 -1.94 11.23
N PHE A 101 -4.91 -2.69 11.95
CA PHE A 101 -5.39 -4.01 11.57
C PHE A 101 -6.76 -3.85 10.90
N THR A 102 -6.86 -4.24 9.64
CA THR A 102 -8.07 -4.06 8.82
C THR A 102 -8.63 -5.40 8.35
N ASP A 103 -9.95 -5.43 8.20
CA ASP A 103 -10.64 -6.55 7.56
C ASP A 103 -10.41 -6.54 6.02
N LYS A 104 -10.97 -7.55 5.35
CA LYS A 104 -10.90 -7.68 3.88
C LYS A 104 -11.53 -6.51 3.11
N ASN A 105 -12.34 -5.69 3.75
CA ASN A 105 -12.98 -4.52 3.17
C ASN A 105 -12.23 -3.21 3.46
N GLY A 106 -11.10 -3.29 4.19
CA GLY A 106 -10.31 -2.14 4.58
C GLY A 106 -10.85 -1.36 5.79
N HIS A 107 -11.81 -1.91 6.53
CA HIS A 107 -12.29 -1.32 7.77
C HIS A 107 -11.34 -1.66 8.92
N GLU A 108 -11.02 -0.67 9.74
CA GLU A 108 -10.20 -0.87 10.93
C GLU A 108 -10.92 -1.75 11.95
N VAL A 109 -10.30 -2.86 12.33
CA VAL A 109 -10.77 -3.76 13.37
C VAL A 109 -10.11 -3.45 14.71
N SER A 110 -8.81 -3.17 14.68
CA SER A 110 -8.03 -2.77 15.85
C SER A 110 -6.76 -2.02 15.42
N ARG A 111 -6.08 -1.42 16.39
CA ARG A 111 -4.78 -0.80 16.16
C ARG A 111 -3.84 -1.01 17.35
N ALA A 112 -2.57 -0.78 17.10
CA ALA A 112 -1.56 -0.63 18.14
C ALA A 112 -0.74 0.62 17.86
N GLU A 113 -0.66 1.50 18.83
CA GLU A 113 0.16 2.72 18.77
C GLU A 113 1.45 2.48 19.55
N GLY A 114 2.58 2.75 18.92
CA GLY A 114 3.90 2.43 19.44
C GLY A 114 4.41 1.05 19.02
N ALA A 115 5.64 0.74 19.41
CA ALA A 115 6.23 -0.58 19.21
C ALA A 115 5.58 -1.60 20.13
N ILE A 116 5.12 -2.71 19.54
CA ILE A 116 4.51 -3.82 20.29
C ILE A 116 5.34 -5.09 20.12
N SER A 117 5.14 -6.06 21.02
CA SER A 117 5.77 -7.36 20.90
C SER A 117 5.19 -8.17 19.75
N LYS A 118 5.93 -9.19 19.31
CA LYS A 118 5.45 -10.14 18.31
C LYS A 118 4.18 -10.84 18.78
N GLU A 119 4.12 -11.23 20.06
CA GLU A 119 2.98 -11.91 20.65
C GLU A 119 1.73 -11.04 20.61
N GLU A 120 1.84 -9.77 20.96
CA GLU A 120 0.73 -8.82 20.91
C GLU A 120 0.27 -8.59 19.47
N PHE A 121 1.21 -8.46 18.53
CA PHE A 121 0.89 -8.36 17.13
C PHE A 121 0.10 -9.57 16.63
N CYS A 122 0.58 -10.78 16.94
CA CYS A 122 -0.09 -12.02 16.55
C CYS A 122 -1.50 -12.13 17.14
N GLN A 123 -1.70 -11.76 18.39
CA GLN A 123 -3.04 -11.75 19.01
C GLN A 123 -4.02 -10.85 18.27
N LYS A 124 -3.55 -9.69 17.78
CA LYS A 124 -4.38 -8.77 17.01
C LYS A 124 -4.59 -9.26 15.56
N ALA A 125 -3.56 -9.79 14.93
CA ALA A 125 -3.62 -10.32 13.56
C ALA A 125 -4.53 -11.55 13.46
N ASP A 126 -4.48 -12.45 14.44
CA ASP A 126 -5.30 -13.67 14.46
C ASP A 126 -6.80 -13.37 14.51
N LYS A 127 -7.20 -12.22 15.06
CA LYS A 127 -8.60 -11.76 15.05
C LYS A 127 -9.11 -11.38 13.65
N LEU A 128 -8.23 -11.21 12.68
CA LEU A 128 -8.59 -10.94 11.28
C LEU A 128 -8.90 -12.23 10.51
N LEU A 129 -8.49 -13.35 11.01
CA LEU A 129 -8.68 -14.67 10.40
C LEU A 129 -9.97 -15.32 10.89
#